data_695f7b31cfb69b64d3e19d23b6860f28
#
_entry.id   695f7b31cfb69b64d3e19d23b6860f28
#
_cell.length_a   1.000
_cell.length_b   1.000
_cell.length_c   1.000
_cell.angle_alpha   90.00
_cell.angle_beta   90.00
_cell.angle_gamma   90.00
#
_symmetry.space_group_name_H-M   'P 1'
#
loop_
_entity.id
_entity.type
_entity.pdbx_description
1 polymer ?
#
loop_
_entity_poly.entity_id
_entity_poly.type
_entity_poly.pdbx_seq_one_letter_code
_entity_poly.pdbx_strand_id
1 'polypeptide(L)'
;MGRETIEAVVEWQRALGGGANEADANGRGPGTLEITFHGGEPLVPGAQWYREALPLLRDGLAPGRVRFAAQSNLWLLTDELCELFREYGVSLGTSLDGPEAITDAQRGTGHFAKTMAGIERARAHGIDVGAICTFTAQSVAHAPEILDFFVREGLNFSVHAALPSLRQPEADRWSITPEAHGELLVGLLDRYLENLTGVRISTLDSMARSVSAGRGGICTFGECLGGFLAVGPDGAIYPCQRFAGMKEFAVGDVHVRPSLEELKASPTWQAFAAREEHVREACGDCAHFSFCKGGCPYNVLVSSSGVLAPTARDPHCAGYRQTFDAITDRAMAEMFSPENLDAVVERPDPERGLMRSGPLLSIMSDGHRWHGAVAIPLPCAPPSVSD
;
A
#
# COMPACT_ATOMS: atom_id res chain seq x y z
N MET A 1 22.42 -2.84 0.67
CA MET A 1 22.35 -4.27 0.31
C MET A 1 23.47 -4.56 -0.67
N GLY A 2 24.32 -5.52 -0.37
CA GLY A 2 25.38 -5.97 -1.26
C GLY A 2 24.90 -6.98 -2.29
N ARG A 3 25.72 -7.23 -3.32
CA ARG A 3 25.44 -8.22 -4.37
C ARG A 3 25.14 -9.61 -3.80
N GLU A 4 25.94 -10.06 -2.84
CA GLU A 4 25.78 -11.36 -2.16
C GLU A 4 24.37 -11.52 -1.54
N THR A 5 23.86 -10.47 -0.89
CA THR A 5 22.51 -10.49 -0.32
C THR A 5 21.43 -10.55 -1.42
N ILE A 6 21.63 -9.87 -2.56
CA ILE A 6 20.70 -9.95 -3.70
C ILE A 6 20.68 -11.37 -4.28
N GLU A 7 21.85 -11.97 -4.44
CA GLU A 7 21.97 -13.36 -4.91
C GLU A 7 21.31 -14.34 -3.92
N ALA A 8 21.49 -14.14 -2.62
CA ALA A 8 20.82 -14.93 -1.58
C ALA A 8 19.29 -14.78 -1.63
N VAL A 9 18.75 -13.58 -1.87
CA VAL A 9 17.30 -13.36 -2.09
C VAL A 9 16.81 -14.16 -3.28
N VAL A 10 17.53 -14.13 -4.40
CA VAL A 10 17.16 -14.87 -5.62
C VAL A 10 17.14 -16.37 -5.36
N GLU A 11 18.17 -16.90 -4.72
CA GLU A 11 18.28 -18.32 -4.42
C GLU A 11 17.22 -18.78 -3.42
N TRP A 12 16.99 -17.97 -2.38
CA TRP A 12 15.95 -18.23 -1.40
C TRP A 12 14.56 -18.26 -2.03
N GLN A 13 14.21 -17.28 -2.86
CA GLN A 13 12.92 -17.21 -3.54
C GLN A 13 12.70 -18.40 -4.49
N ARG A 14 13.75 -18.86 -5.16
CA ARG A 14 13.71 -20.07 -6.00
C ARG A 14 13.47 -21.33 -5.15
N ALA A 15 14.11 -21.41 -3.99
CA ALA A 15 13.94 -22.54 -3.06
C ALA A 15 12.50 -22.62 -2.50
N LEU A 16 11.84 -21.47 -2.33
CA LEU A 16 10.42 -21.42 -1.93
C LEU A 16 9.43 -21.81 -3.04
N GLY A 17 9.89 -22.17 -4.22
CA GLY A 17 9.04 -22.61 -5.32
C GLY A 17 8.60 -21.52 -6.31
N GLY A 18 9.30 -20.41 -6.32
CA GLY A 18 9.30 -19.31 -7.30
C GLY A 18 8.04 -19.09 -8.14
N GLY A 19 6.97 -18.59 -7.55
CA GLY A 19 5.81 -18.09 -8.28
C GLY A 19 4.64 -19.07 -8.34
N ALA A 20 3.64 -18.82 -7.52
CA ALA A 20 2.37 -19.53 -7.57
C ALA A 20 1.74 -19.46 -8.96
N ASN A 21 1.13 -20.56 -9.41
CA ASN A 21 0.47 -20.68 -10.71
C ASN A 21 -0.92 -20.02 -10.76
N GLU A 22 -1.35 -19.34 -9.69
CA GLU A 22 -2.66 -18.70 -9.59
C GLU A 22 -2.54 -17.17 -9.48
N ALA A 23 -3.54 -16.47 -10.02
CA ALA A 23 -3.64 -15.02 -9.84
C ALA A 23 -3.81 -14.69 -8.35
N ASP A 24 -3.07 -13.68 -7.86
CA ASP A 24 -3.24 -13.21 -6.49
C ASP A 24 -4.61 -12.55 -6.26
N ALA A 25 -4.92 -12.24 -5.00
CA ALA A 25 -6.17 -11.59 -4.60
C ALA A 25 -6.42 -10.22 -5.30
N ASN A 26 -5.40 -9.66 -5.95
CA ASN A 26 -5.44 -8.40 -6.68
C ASN A 26 -5.57 -8.61 -8.21
N GLY A 27 -5.83 -9.85 -8.67
CA GLY A 27 -5.95 -10.18 -10.09
C GLY A 27 -4.63 -10.09 -10.87
N ARG A 28 -3.48 -10.10 -10.17
CA ARG A 28 -2.18 -10.22 -10.82
C ARG A 28 -2.05 -11.62 -11.38
N GLY A 29 -1.66 -11.72 -12.63
CA GLY A 29 -1.53 -13.01 -13.30
C GLY A 29 -0.61 -13.96 -12.53
N PRO A 30 -0.76 -15.29 -12.73
CA PRO A 30 -0.02 -16.29 -11.99
C PRO A 30 1.49 -16.01 -12.03
N GLY A 31 2.11 -15.98 -10.86
CA GLY A 31 3.55 -15.84 -10.70
C GLY A 31 4.15 -14.46 -10.96
N THR A 32 3.40 -13.35 -10.91
CA THR A 32 3.99 -12.01 -10.94
C THR A 32 4.55 -11.64 -9.57
N LEU A 33 5.86 -11.42 -9.50
CA LEU A 33 6.56 -10.95 -8.32
C LEU A 33 6.73 -9.42 -8.40
N GLU A 34 6.40 -8.72 -7.33
CA GLU A 34 6.66 -7.29 -7.22
C GLU A 34 7.77 -7.03 -6.20
N ILE A 35 8.78 -6.29 -6.61
CA ILE A 35 9.90 -5.89 -5.78
C ILE A 35 9.87 -4.38 -5.61
N THR A 36 9.75 -3.92 -4.37
CA THR A 36 9.83 -2.50 -4.05
C THR A 36 11.13 -2.20 -3.34
N PHE A 37 11.94 -1.34 -3.95
CA PHE A 37 13.10 -0.75 -3.29
C PHE A 37 12.63 0.32 -2.31
N HIS A 38 12.93 0.09 -1.04
CA HIS A 38 12.54 0.97 0.05
C HIS A 38 13.72 1.14 1.03
N GLY A 39 13.46 1.45 2.26
CA GLY A 39 14.45 1.60 3.32
C GLY A 39 14.55 3.03 3.77
N GLY A 40 15.72 3.49 4.20
CA GLY A 40 15.93 4.90 4.55
C GLY A 40 15.81 5.80 3.32
N GLU A 41 16.63 5.52 2.29
CA GLU A 41 16.55 6.12 0.97
C GLU A 41 17.13 5.13 -0.07
N PRO A 42 16.31 4.59 -0.98
CA PRO A 42 16.75 3.56 -1.91
C PRO A 42 17.70 4.07 -3.00
N LEU A 43 17.75 5.37 -3.29
CA LEU A 43 18.62 5.93 -4.32
C LEU A 43 20.06 6.18 -3.87
N VAL A 44 20.35 6.06 -2.56
CA VAL A 44 21.72 6.23 -2.02
C VAL A 44 22.78 5.37 -2.70
N PRO A 45 22.51 4.09 -3.09
CA PRO A 45 23.51 3.28 -3.78
C PRO A 45 23.88 3.79 -5.19
N GLY A 46 23.06 4.65 -5.80
CA GLY A 46 23.31 5.22 -7.12
C GLY A 46 23.07 4.26 -8.29
N ALA A 47 23.21 4.77 -9.52
CA ALA A 47 22.85 4.07 -10.76
C ALA A 47 23.67 2.78 -10.98
N GLN A 48 24.94 2.76 -10.57
CA GLN A 48 25.78 1.58 -10.75
C GLN A 48 25.23 0.35 -10.01
N TRP A 49 24.72 0.54 -8.80
CA TRP A 49 24.10 -0.55 -8.03
C TRP A 49 22.84 -1.09 -8.73
N TYR A 50 21.98 -0.20 -9.22
CA TYR A 50 20.76 -0.60 -9.94
C TYR A 50 21.06 -1.31 -11.26
N ARG A 51 22.14 -0.91 -11.94
CA ARG A 51 22.61 -1.55 -13.17
C ARG A 51 23.02 -3.00 -12.96
N GLU A 52 23.46 -3.34 -11.76
CA GLU A 52 23.80 -4.71 -11.36
C GLU A 52 22.59 -5.45 -10.75
N ALA A 53 21.81 -4.80 -9.89
CA ALA A 53 20.73 -5.41 -9.14
C ALA A 53 19.51 -5.78 -9.99
N LEU A 54 19.06 -4.85 -10.88
CA LEU A 54 17.84 -5.05 -11.68
C LEU A 54 17.91 -6.28 -12.59
N PRO A 55 18.97 -6.50 -13.40
CA PRO A 55 19.06 -7.73 -14.20
C PRO A 55 19.18 -8.99 -13.33
N LEU A 56 19.94 -8.97 -12.22
CA LEU A 56 20.06 -10.12 -11.31
C LEU A 56 18.69 -10.54 -10.77
N LEU A 57 17.88 -9.57 -10.33
CA LEU A 57 16.55 -9.84 -9.79
C LEU A 57 15.58 -10.27 -10.89
N ARG A 58 15.54 -9.56 -12.03
CA ARG A 58 14.63 -9.89 -13.15
C ARG A 58 14.89 -11.28 -13.70
N ASP A 59 16.14 -11.57 -14.03
CA ASP A 59 16.52 -12.81 -14.70
C ASP A 59 16.63 -13.98 -13.71
N GLY A 60 16.91 -13.64 -12.45
CA GLY A 60 17.05 -14.61 -11.38
C GLY A 60 15.73 -15.10 -10.78
N LEU A 61 14.70 -14.28 -10.71
CA LEU A 61 13.47 -14.63 -9.98
C LEU A 61 12.39 -15.23 -10.87
N ALA A 62 11.90 -14.49 -11.82
CA ALA A 62 10.84 -14.98 -12.70
C ALA A 62 10.90 -14.20 -14.02
N PRO A 63 11.69 -14.64 -15.01
CA PRO A 63 11.85 -13.92 -16.26
C PRO A 63 10.51 -13.51 -16.87
N GLY A 64 10.33 -12.20 -17.10
CA GLY A 64 9.10 -11.63 -17.66
C GLY A 64 7.94 -11.44 -16.66
N ARG A 65 8.10 -11.81 -15.38
CA ARG A 65 7.07 -11.70 -14.35
C ARG A 65 7.46 -10.87 -13.13
N VAL A 66 8.62 -10.22 -13.15
CA VAL A 66 9.05 -9.32 -12.07
C VAL A 66 8.64 -7.90 -12.41
N ARG A 67 8.05 -7.21 -11.45
CA ARG A 67 7.77 -5.78 -11.48
C ARG A 67 8.60 -5.09 -10.43
N PHE A 68 9.07 -3.91 -10.76
CA PHE A 68 9.88 -3.11 -9.86
C PHE A 68 9.15 -1.82 -9.49
N ALA A 69 9.29 -1.43 -8.22
CA ALA A 69 8.90 -0.13 -7.72
C ALA A 69 10.00 0.42 -6.79
N ALA A 70 10.06 1.74 -6.64
CA ALA A 70 10.93 2.38 -5.65
C ALA A 70 10.15 3.48 -4.92
N GLN A 71 10.23 3.49 -3.58
CA GLN A 71 9.67 4.54 -2.73
C GLN A 71 10.81 5.41 -2.20
N SER A 72 10.95 6.61 -2.74
CA SER A 72 12.09 7.51 -2.55
C SER A 72 11.65 8.95 -2.29
N ASN A 73 12.49 9.74 -1.62
CA ASN A 73 12.33 11.20 -1.57
C ASN A 73 12.70 11.89 -2.90
N LEU A 74 13.25 11.15 -3.87
CA LEU A 74 13.68 11.58 -5.20
C LEU A 74 14.84 12.60 -5.25
N TRP A 75 15.44 12.95 -4.12
CA TRP A 75 16.50 13.97 -4.08
C TRP A 75 17.78 13.54 -4.80
N LEU A 76 18.04 12.24 -4.86
CA LEU A 76 19.19 11.63 -5.52
C LEU A 76 18.85 11.06 -6.90
N LEU A 77 17.64 11.32 -7.40
CA LEU A 77 17.26 10.87 -8.74
C LEU A 77 18.08 11.62 -9.80
N THR A 78 18.74 10.87 -10.67
CA THR A 78 19.54 11.39 -11.78
C THR A 78 18.93 10.97 -13.12
N ASP A 79 19.33 11.63 -14.21
CA ASP A 79 18.88 11.25 -15.54
C ASP A 79 19.29 9.81 -15.89
N GLU A 80 20.48 9.39 -15.48
CA GLU A 80 20.97 8.01 -15.62
C GLU A 80 20.08 7.00 -14.88
N LEU A 81 19.62 7.32 -13.66
CA LEU A 81 18.65 6.48 -12.93
C LEU A 81 17.29 6.46 -13.63
N CYS A 82 16.82 7.59 -14.15
CA CYS A 82 15.57 7.65 -14.89
C CYS A 82 15.60 6.79 -16.15
N GLU A 83 16.69 6.83 -16.92
CA GLU A 83 16.86 5.98 -18.11
C GLU A 83 16.80 4.49 -17.74
N LEU A 84 17.52 4.10 -16.69
CA LEU A 84 17.55 2.74 -16.20
C LEU A 84 16.18 2.29 -15.66
N PHE A 85 15.50 3.13 -14.89
CA PHE A 85 14.18 2.83 -14.35
C PHE A 85 13.12 2.70 -15.44
N ARG A 86 13.21 3.51 -16.50
CA ARG A 86 12.36 3.37 -17.68
C ARG A 86 12.62 2.05 -18.41
N GLU A 87 13.89 1.66 -18.60
CA GLU A 87 14.29 0.40 -19.25
C GLU A 87 13.69 -0.82 -18.51
N TYR A 88 13.72 -0.80 -17.18
CA TYR A 88 13.23 -1.90 -16.33
C TYR A 88 11.77 -1.75 -15.89
N GLY A 89 11.10 -0.68 -16.29
CA GLY A 89 9.71 -0.42 -15.91
C GLY A 89 9.53 -0.20 -14.39
N VAL A 90 10.52 0.46 -13.73
CA VAL A 90 10.44 0.76 -12.30
C VAL A 90 9.44 1.87 -12.05
N SER A 91 8.39 1.59 -11.29
CA SER A 91 7.42 2.60 -10.85
C SER A 91 8.00 3.42 -9.69
N LEU A 92 7.77 4.73 -9.69
CA LEU A 92 8.26 5.62 -8.64
C LEU A 92 7.14 6.10 -7.73
N GLY A 93 7.36 5.96 -6.42
CA GLY A 93 6.59 6.59 -5.37
C GLY A 93 7.45 7.62 -4.61
N THR A 94 6.83 8.69 -4.12
CA THR A 94 7.49 9.68 -3.29
C THR A 94 6.68 10.05 -2.06
N SER A 95 7.26 10.83 -1.17
CA SER A 95 6.60 11.35 0.02
C SER A 95 6.42 12.86 -0.11
N LEU A 96 5.17 13.30 -0.23
CA LEU A 96 4.80 14.70 -0.40
C LEU A 96 3.45 14.94 0.29
N ASP A 97 3.39 15.92 1.19
CA ASP A 97 2.22 16.12 2.05
C ASP A 97 1.32 17.28 1.61
N GLY A 98 1.51 17.79 0.40
CA GLY A 98 0.77 18.90 -0.16
C GLY A 98 1.66 20.11 -0.47
N PRO A 99 1.15 21.34 -0.34
CA PRO A 99 1.90 22.58 -0.58
C PRO A 99 3.19 22.70 0.24
N GLU A 100 4.12 23.55 -0.23
CA GLU A 100 5.43 23.75 0.39
C GLU A 100 5.35 24.00 1.90
N ALA A 101 4.47 24.91 2.33
CA ALA A 101 4.34 25.26 3.75
C ALA A 101 3.97 24.04 4.62
N ILE A 102 3.11 23.16 4.14
CA ILE A 102 2.69 21.95 4.86
C ILE A 102 3.78 20.88 4.79
N THR A 103 4.30 20.61 3.60
CA THR A 103 5.33 19.60 3.39
C THR A 103 6.60 19.93 4.19
N ASP A 104 7.07 21.17 4.13
CA ASP A 104 8.29 21.59 4.84
C ASP A 104 8.10 21.65 6.35
N ALA A 105 6.90 22.01 6.83
CA ALA A 105 6.59 21.94 8.27
C ALA A 105 6.64 20.51 8.83
N GLN A 106 6.23 19.51 8.05
CA GLN A 106 6.19 18.12 8.47
C GLN A 106 7.51 17.38 8.24
N ARG A 107 8.22 17.68 7.15
CA ARG A 107 9.37 16.91 6.70
C ARG A 107 10.70 17.65 6.78
N GLY A 108 10.64 18.93 7.10
CA GLY A 108 11.83 19.80 7.18
C GLY A 108 11.98 20.72 5.97
N THR A 109 12.56 21.90 6.23
CA THR A 109 12.73 22.98 5.24
C THR A 109 13.47 22.52 3.99
N GLY A 110 12.92 22.83 2.82
CA GLY A 110 13.48 22.52 1.51
C GLY A 110 13.17 21.09 1.03
N HIS A 111 12.39 20.32 1.80
CA HIS A 111 11.94 18.99 1.35
C HIS A 111 11.07 19.14 0.10
N PHE A 112 10.09 20.04 0.13
CA PHE A 112 9.19 20.29 -0.98
C PHE A 112 9.94 20.57 -2.29
N ALA A 113 10.81 21.59 -2.28
CA ALA A 113 11.52 21.99 -3.49
C ALA A 113 12.37 20.86 -4.11
N LYS A 114 13.08 20.10 -3.27
CA LYS A 114 13.90 18.98 -3.74
C LYS A 114 13.05 17.83 -4.31
N THR A 115 11.93 17.53 -3.66
CA THR A 115 11.03 16.45 -4.11
C THR A 115 10.34 16.84 -5.41
N MET A 116 9.86 18.08 -5.54
CA MET A 116 9.26 18.58 -6.79
C MET A 116 10.26 18.57 -7.95
N ALA A 117 11.50 18.96 -7.72
CA ALA A 117 12.55 18.85 -8.75
C ALA A 117 12.80 17.39 -9.18
N GLY A 118 12.72 16.44 -8.26
CA GLY A 118 12.79 15.00 -8.58
C GLY A 118 11.59 14.52 -9.39
N ILE A 119 10.37 14.97 -9.06
CA ILE A 119 9.15 14.68 -9.82
C ILE A 119 9.26 15.23 -11.25
N GLU A 120 9.69 16.47 -11.42
CA GLU A 120 9.89 17.09 -12.73
C GLU A 120 10.90 16.31 -13.58
N ARG A 121 12.01 15.89 -12.95
CA ARG A 121 13.01 15.05 -13.62
C ARG A 121 12.42 13.71 -14.06
N ALA A 122 11.69 13.00 -13.21
CA ALA A 122 11.02 11.75 -13.56
C ALA A 122 10.07 11.94 -14.75
N ARG A 123 9.24 12.98 -14.71
CA ARG A 123 8.30 13.33 -15.77
C ARG A 123 9.01 13.66 -17.11
N ALA A 124 10.13 14.36 -17.06
CA ALA A 124 10.94 14.65 -18.27
C ALA A 124 11.44 13.37 -18.97
N HIS A 125 11.58 12.28 -18.21
CA HIS A 125 11.92 10.95 -18.73
C HIS A 125 10.70 10.04 -18.97
N GLY A 126 9.47 10.56 -18.86
CA GLY A 126 8.24 9.79 -19.09
C GLY A 126 7.92 8.80 -17.97
N ILE A 127 8.39 9.06 -16.75
CA ILE A 127 8.10 8.23 -15.58
C ILE A 127 7.06 8.95 -14.72
N ASP A 128 5.91 8.31 -14.52
CA ASP A 128 4.89 8.79 -13.59
C ASP A 128 5.31 8.56 -12.14
N VAL A 129 5.01 9.54 -11.28
CA VAL A 129 5.29 9.49 -9.84
C VAL A 129 3.99 9.55 -9.06
N GLY A 130 3.78 8.57 -8.17
CA GLY A 130 2.72 8.61 -7.17
C GLY A 130 3.23 9.19 -5.85
N ALA A 131 2.37 9.91 -5.11
CA ALA A 131 2.74 10.46 -3.81
C ALA A 131 2.10 9.69 -2.64
N ILE A 132 2.83 9.56 -1.54
CA ILE A 132 2.27 9.25 -0.23
C ILE A 132 2.11 10.57 0.52
N CYS A 133 0.87 10.95 0.82
CA CYS A 133 0.52 12.09 1.63
C CYS A 133 0.17 11.64 3.04
N THR A 134 0.97 12.05 4.02
CA THR A 134 0.74 11.74 5.43
C THR A 134 0.04 12.92 6.09
N PHE A 135 -1.18 12.68 6.54
CA PHE A 135 -1.94 13.66 7.32
C PHE A 135 -1.58 13.54 8.80
N THR A 136 -1.33 14.69 9.40
CA THR A 136 -1.01 14.83 10.82
C THR A 136 -2.13 15.61 11.55
N ALA A 137 -2.10 15.64 12.88
CA ALA A 137 -2.99 16.47 13.66
C ALA A 137 -2.97 17.95 13.26
N GLN A 138 -1.86 18.43 12.67
CA GLN A 138 -1.71 19.80 12.23
C GLN A 138 -2.22 20.02 10.80
N SER A 139 -2.07 19.03 9.91
CA SER A 139 -2.44 19.19 8.49
C SER A 139 -3.86 18.70 8.15
N VAL A 140 -4.50 17.96 9.05
CA VAL A 140 -5.85 17.41 8.77
C VAL A 140 -6.88 18.49 8.44
N ALA A 141 -6.80 19.66 9.06
CA ALA A 141 -7.68 20.82 8.77
C ALA A 141 -7.43 21.43 7.37
N HIS A 142 -6.30 21.14 6.75
CA HIS A 142 -5.91 21.64 5.43
C HIS A 142 -6.20 20.62 4.30
N ALA A 143 -6.99 19.60 4.57
CA ALA A 143 -7.29 18.56 3.57
C ALA A 143 -7.83 19.11 2.23
N PRO A 144 -8.72 20.12 2.19
CA PRO A 144 -9.15 20.73 0.93
C PRO A 144 -8.00 21.36 0.15
N GLU A 145 -7.14 22.13 0.80
CA GLU A 145 -5.98 22.79 0.18
C GLU A 145 -4.96 21.76 -0.35
N ILE A 146 -4.76 20.66 0.40
CA ILE A 146 -3.88 19.57 0.01
C ILE A 146 -4.43 18.87 -1.24
N LEU A 147 -5.73 18.56 -1.29
CA LEU A 147 -6.35 17.97 -2.47
C LEU A 147 -6.22 18.89 -3.69
N ASP A 148 -6.54 20.18 -3.53
CA ASP A 148 -6.44 21.17 -4.61
C ASP A 148 -4.99 21.30 -5.14
N PHE A 149 -4.00 21.13 -4.27
CA PHE A 149 -2.58 21.06 -4.67
C PHE A 149 -2.33 19.82 -5.55
N PHE A 150 -2.70 18.61 -5.13
CA PHE A 150 -2.47 17.41 -5.91
C PHE A 150 -3.18 17.43 -7.26
N VAL A 151 -4.40 17.99 -7.30
CA VAL A 151 -5.17 18.19 -8.53
C VAL A 151 -4.44 19.15 -9.48
N ARG A 152 -3.97 20.28 -8.98
CA ARG A 152 -3.23 21.28 -9.78
C ARG A 152 -1.93 20.71 -10.34
N GLU A 153 -1.20 19.93 -9.53
CA GLU A 153 0.06 19.30 -9.94
C GLU A 153 -0.14 18.04 -10.80
N GLY A 154 -1.38 17.54 -10.95
CA GLY A 154 -1.66 16.30 -11.66
C GLY A 154 -0.98 15.08 -11.04
N LEU A 155 -0.91 15.03 -9.70
CA LEU A 155 -0.24 13.98 -8.94
C LEU A 155 -1.25 13.04 -8.27
N ASN A 156 -1.21 11.77 -8.61
CA ASN A 156 -1.92 10.73 -7.86
C ASN A 156 -1.31 10.56 -6.47
N PHE A 157 -2.15 10.34 -5.46
CA PHE A 157 -1.64 10.17 -4.12
C PHE A 157 -2.42 9.14 -3.29
N SER A 158 -1.77 8.66 -2.23
CA SER A 158 -2.39 7.87 -1.17
C SER A 158 -2.48 8.68 0.12
N VAL A 159 -3.53 8.43 0.90
CA VAL A 159 -3.75 9.05 2.21
C VAL A 159 -3.25 8.13 3.30
N HIS A 160 -2.32 8.63 4.11
CA HIS A 160 -1.83 7.95 5.29
C HIS A 160 -2.10 8.78 6.53
N ALA A 161 -2.49 8.15 7.63
CA ALA A 161 -2.56 8.78 8.94
C ALA A 161 -1.17 8.78 9.59
N ALA A 162 -0.76 9.90 10.16
CA ALA A 162 0.39 9.92 11.04
C ALA A 162 0.11 9.05 12.28
N LEU A 163 1.10 8.25 12.66
CA LEU A 163 1.07 7.33 13.79
C LEU A 163 2.20 7.66 14.78
N PRO A 164 2.05 7.31 16.06
CA PRO A 164 3.14 7.40 17.01
C PRO A 164 4.37 6.60 16.55
N SER A 165 5.54 6.99 17.01
CA SER A 165 6.76 6.21 16.79
C SER A 165 6.82 5.03 17.73
N LEU A 166 7.14 3.83 17.22
CA LEU A 166 7.40 2.66 18.05
C LEU A 166 8.60 2.86 18.99
N ARG A 167 9.56 3.69 18.55
CA ARG A 167 10.81 3.95 19.30
C ARG A 167 10.70 5.12 20.30
N GLN A 168 9.81 6.06 20.05
CA GLN A 168 9.63 7.29 20.83
C GLN A 168 8.16 7.68 20.92
N PRO A 169 7.29 6.83 21.49
CA PRO A 169 5.86 7.09 21.54
C PRO A 169 5.50 8.34 22.35
N GLU A 170 6.30 8.68 23.35
CA GLU A 170 6.14 9.88 24.19
C GLU A 170 6.42 11.19 23.45
N ALA A 171 7.12 11.15 22.32
CA ALA A 171 7.39 12.32 21.48
C ALA A 171 6.28 12.59 20.46
N ASP A 172 5.19 11.83 20.47
CA ASP A 172 4.12 11.93 19.50
C ASP A 172 3.35 13.26 19.66
N ARG A 173 3.34 14.03 18.61
CA ARG A 173 2.55 15.25 18.43
C ARG A 173 1.91 15.32 17.04
N TRP A 174 2.04 14.27 16.27
CA TRP A 174 1.70 14.22 14.86
C TRP A 174 0.50 13.33 14.57
N SER A 175 0.28 12.28 15.38
CA SER A 175 -0.80 11.34 15.14
C SER A 175 -2.16 12.01 15.17
N ILE A 176 -3.05 11.53 14.30
CA ILE A 176 -4.44 11.98 14.24
C ILE A 176 -5.34 10.99 14.96
N THR A 177 -6.43 11.48 15.51
CA THR A 177 -7.43 10.61 16.17
C THR A 177 -8.17 9.75 15.17
N PRO A 178 -8.73 8.60 15.58
CA PRO A 178 -9.56 7.77 14.72
C PRO A 178 -10.73 8.51 14.09
N GLU A 179 -11.35 9.40 14.84
CA GLU A 179 -12.48 10.22 14.41
C GLU A 179 -12.06 11.23 13.34
N ALA A 180 -10.99 11.98 13.61
CA ALA A 180 -10.45 12.94 12.64
C ALA A 180 -9.96 12.25 11.36
N HIS A 181 -9.45 11.01 11.46
CA HIS A 181 -9.08 10.22 10.28
C HIS A 181 -10.32 9.80 9.47
N GLY A 182 -11.41 9.41 10.12
CA GLY A 182 -12.67 9.10 9.45
C GLY A 182 -13.28 10.31 8.75
N GLU A 183 -13.35 11.45 9.44
CA GLU A 183 -13.83 12.72 8.89
C GLU A 183 -12.98 13.16 7.68
N LEU A 184 -11.65 13.03 7.77
CA LEU A 184 -10.73 13.30 6.68
C LEU A 184 -11.06 12.46 5.44
N LEU A 185 -11.15 11.14 5.61
CA LEU A 185 -11.38 10.23 4.47
C LEU A 185 -12.75 10.45 3.84
N VAL A 186 -13.81 10.69 4.63
CA VAL A 186 -15.14 10.98 4.12
C VAL A 186 -15.16 12.34 3.41
N GLY A 187 -14.56 13.38 3.99
CA GLY A 187 -14.49 14.69 3.35
C GLY A 187 -13.68 14.68 2.04
N LEU A 188 -12.61 13.90 1.98
CA LEU A 188 -11.85 13.69 0.74
C LEU A 188 -12.65 12.87 -0.28
N LEU A 189 -13.42 11.87 0.15
CA LEU A 189 -14.28 11.07 -0.73
C LEU A 189 -15.31 11.95 -1.43
N ASP A 190 -16.01 12.81 -0.69
CA ASP A 190 -17.02 13.71 -1.25
C ASP A 190 -16.43 14.62 -2.32
N ARG A 191 -15.34 15.31 -2.01
CA ARG A 191 -14.66 16.19 -2.97
C ARG A 191 -14.07 15.43 -4.15
N TYR A 192 -13.58 14.21 -3.93
CA TYR A 192 -13.04 13.36 -4.99
C TYR A 192 -14.12 12.95 -5.98
N LEU A 193 -15.30 12.60 -5.49
CA LEU A 193 -16.45 12.23 -6.34
C LEU A 193 -17.06 13.42 -7.09
N GLU A 194 -17.05 14.62 -6.50
CA GLU A 194 -17.51 15.86 -7.15
C GLU A 194 -16.56 16.33 -8.26
N ASN A 195 -15.26 16.09 -8.11
CA ASN A 195 -14.21 16.64 -8.96
C ASN A 195 -13.27 15.56 -9.52
N LEU A 196 -13.80 14.64 -10.32
CA LEU A 196 -12.99 13.63 -11.01
C LEU A 196 -12.08 14.28 -12.08
N THR A 197 -11.00 14.88 -11.61
CA THR A 197 -10.07 15.69 -12.41
C THR A 197 -8.95 14.89 -13.08
N GLY A 198 -9.03 13.55 -13.08
CA GLY A 198 -7.98 12.66 -13.56
C GLY A 198 -6.91 12.32 -12.50
N VAL A 199 -6.91 12.98 -11.33
CA VAL A 199 -6.05 12.63 -10.19
C VAL A 199 -6.74 11.57 -9.34
N ARG A 200 -6.01 10.53 -8.97
CA ARG A 200 -6.54 9.41 -8.17
C ARG A 200 -6.09 9.49 -6.72
N ILE A 201 -7.04 9.22 -5.83
CA ILE A 201 -6.78 9.00 -4.40
C ILE A 201 -6.79 7.48 -4.16
N SER A 202 -5.62 6.85 -4.30
CA SER A 202 -5.49 5.39 -4.33
C SER A 202 -6.00 4.68 -3.07
N THR A 203 -5.95 5.34 -1.91
CA THR A 203 -6.53 4.82 -0.66
C THR A 203 -8.06 4.69 -0.80
N LEU A 204 -8.75 5.72 -1.28
CA LEU A 204 -10.19 5.69 -1.48
C LEU A 204 -10.61 4.70 -2.58
N ASP A 205 -9.86 4.67 -3.70
CA ASP A 205 -10.08 3.69 -4.77
C ASP A 205 -9.98 2.26 -4.24
N SER A 206 -8.99 1.98 -3.39
CA SER A 206 -8.78 0.64 -2.83
C SER A 206 -9.85 0.27 -1.80
N MET A 207 -10.30 1.24 -0.99
CA MET A 207 -11.41 1.03 -0.06
C MET A 207 -12.72 0.74 -0.83
N ALA A 208 -13.03 1.52 -1.86
CA ALA A 208 -14.21 1.32 -2.70
C ALA A 208 -14.21 -0.05 -3.39
N ARG A 209 -13.06 -0.45 -3.97
CA ARG A 209 -12.91 -1.81 -4.54
C ARG A 209 -13.03 -2.91 -3.49
N SER A 210 -12.55 -2.70 -2.26
CA SER A 210 -12.70 -3.69 -1.19
C SER A 210 -14.18 -3.91 -0.83
N VAL A 211 -14.96 -2.84 -0.77
CA VAL A 211 -16.43 -2.91 -0.57
C VAL A 211 -17.08 -3.71 -1.70
N SER A 212 -16.79 -3.35 -2.96
CA SER A 212 -17.36 -4.02 -4.14
C SER A 212 -17.00 -5.49 -4.22
N ALA A 213 -15.73 -5.84 -3.96
CA ALA A 213 -15.25 -7.21 -4.07
C ALA A 213 -15.57 -8.08 -2.84
N GLY A 214 -16.03 -7.49 -1.72
CA GLY A 214 -16.23 -8.18 -0.45
C GLY A 214 -14.93 -8.72 0.18
N ARG A 215 -13.77 -8.26 -0.31
CA ARG A 215 -12.44 -8.67 0.16
C ARG A 215 -11.46 -7.51 0.16
N GLY A 216 -10.50 -7.51 1.08
CA GLY A 216 -9.47 -6.47 1.14
C GLY A 216 -8.53 -6.49 -0.07
N GLY A 217 -8.20 -5.29 -0.57
CA GLY A 217 -7.34 -5.08 -1.75
C GLY A 217 -5.96 -4.51 -1.44
N ILE A 218 -5.71 -4.08 -0.19
CA ILE A 218 -4.43 -3.53 0.28
C ILE A 218 -4.02 -4.16 1.61
N CYS A 219 -2.75 -4.05 1.96
CA CYS A 219 -2.20 -4.70 3.16
C CYS A 219 -2.88 -4.29 4.47
N THR A 220 -3.42 -3.06 4.57
CA THR A 220 -4.19 -2.60 5.74
C THR A 220 -5.52 -3.35 5.86
N PHE A 221 -6.11 -3.73 4.73
CA PHE A 221 -7.41 -4.36 4.63
C PHE A 221 -7.27 -5.72 3.94
N GLY A 222 -6.91 -6.72 4.69
CA GLY A 222 -6.70 -8.07 4.20
C GLY A 222 -5.84 -8.92 5.13
N GLU A 223 -5.61 -10.14 4.72
CA GLU A 223 -4.65 -11.05 5.35
C GLU A 223 -3.26 -10.66 4.85
N CYS A 224 -2.52 -9.88 5.66
CA CYS A 224 -1.24 -9.33 5.20
C CYS A 224 -0.04 -10.22 5.54
N LEU A 225 -0.15 -11.09 6.55
CA LEU A 225 0.95 -11.96 6.96
C LEU A 225 1.29 -12.96 5.86
N GLY A 226 2.54 -12.94 5.41
CA GLY A 226 3.00 -13.79 4.31
C GLY A 226 2.65 -13.28 2.91
N GLY A 227 1.73 -12.31 2.77
CA GLY A 227 1.51 -11.60 1.51
C GLY A 227 2.68 -10.66 1.15
N PHE A 228 3.45 -10.27 2.16
CA PHE A 228 4.58 -9.37 2.04
C PHE A 228 5.72 -9.79 2.96
N LEU A 229 6.95 -9.71 2.48
CA LEU A 229 8.14 -9.84 3.30
C LEU A 229 9.12 -8.73 2.93
N ALA A 230 9.79 -8.15 3.91
CA ALA A 230 10.87 -7.22 3.66
C ALA A 230 12.21 -7.89 3.95
N VAL A 231 13.20 -7.60 3.12
CA VAL A 231 14.58 -8.06 3.35
C VAL A 231 15.46 -6.85 3.63
N GLY A 232 16.10 -6.86 4.79
CA GLY A 232 17.05 -5.84 5.18
C GLY A 232 18.35 -5.89 4.37
N PRO A 233 19.17 -4.84 4.40
CA PRO A 233 20.47 -4.83 3.70
C PRO A 233 21.45 -5.88 4.23
N ASP A 234 21.22 -6.37 5.43
CA ASP A 234 21.99 -7.43 6.12
C ASP A 234 21.44 -8.84 5.88
N GLY A 235 20.38 -8.98 5.09
CA GLY A 235 19.75 -10.27 4.79
C GLY A 235 18.62 -10.67 5.73
N ALA A 236 18.40 -9.95 6.83
CA ALA A 236 17.33 -10.24 7.78
C ALA A 236 15.94 -10.08 7.11
N ILE A 237 15.06 -11.04 7.35
CA ILE A 237 13.70 -11.09 6.80
C ILE A 237 12.72 -10.57 7.86
N TYR A 238 11.79 -9.69 7.44
CA TYR A 238 10.77 -9.09 8.29
C TYR A 238 9.37 -9.30 7.71
N PRO A 239 8.32 -9.37 8.53
CA PRO A 239 6.94 -9.55 8.07
C PRO A 239 6.39 -8.35 7.29
N CYS A 240 7.02 -7.18 7.42
CA CYS A 240 6.63 -5.94 6.74
C CYS A 240 7.82 -4.98 6.66
N GLN A 241 7.87 -4.12 5.62
CA GLN A 241 8.93 -3.12 5.47
C GLN A 241 9.01 -2.13 6.65
N ARG A 242 7.91 -1.92 7.38
CA ARG A 242 7.89 -1.04 8.56
C ARG A 242 8.73 -1.56 9.73
N PHE A 243 9.05 -2.86 9.74
CA PHE A 243 9.92 -3.49 10.73
C PHE A 243 11.38 -3.61 10.28
N ALA A 244 11.70 -3.25 9.03
CA ALA A 244 13.06 -3.38 8.53
C ALA A 244 14.07 -2.63 9.41
N GLY A 245 15.11 -3.34 9.85
CA GLY A 245 16.12 -2.84 10.78
C GLY A 245 15.75 -2.91 12.27
N MET A 246 14.58 -3.43 12.62
CA MET A 246 14.20 -3.75 14.01
C MET A 246 14.41 -5.25 14.23
N LYS A 247 15.60 -5.64 14.68
CA LYS A 247 16.02 -7.06 14.75
C LYS A 247 15.09 -7.94 15.58
N GLU A 248 14.42 -7.37 16.56
CA GLU A 248 13.43 -8.03 17.42
C GLU A 248 12.20 -8.54 16.65
N PHE A 249 11.94 -7.98 15.47
CA PHE A 249 10.82 -8.40 14.59
C PHE A 249 11.29 -9.25 13.40
N ALA A 250 12.56 -9.62 13.32
CA ALA A 250 13.04 -10.48 12.25
C ALA A 250 12.43 -11.88 12.36
N VAL A 251 12.02 -12.45 11.23
CA VAL A 251 11.44 -13.81 11.14
C VAL A 251 12.42 -14.82 10.53
N GLY A 252 13.53 -14.37 9.96
CA GLY A 252 14.56 -15.22 9.36
C GLY A 252 15.70 -14.41 8.75
N ASP A 253 16.54 -15.08 7.97
CA ASP A 253 17.67 -14.50 7.23
C ASP A 253 17.82 -15.21 5.87
N VAL A 254 17.91 -14.45 4.77
CA VAL A 254 18.00 -15.02 3.41
C VAL A 254 19.25 -15.84 3.18
N HIS A 255 20.35 -15.56 3.91
CA HIS A 255 21.62 -16.27 3.75
C HIS A 255 21.55 -17.74 4.20
N VAL A 256 20.63 -18.05 5.14
CA VAL A 256 20.37 -19.45 5.55
C VAL A 256 19.22 -20.11 4.80
N ARG A 257 18.53 -19.36 3.93
CA ARG A 257 17.45 -19.84 3.06
C ARG A 257 16.36 -20.57 3.81
N PRO A 258 15.71 -19.92 4.80
CA PRO A 258 14.69 -20.58 5.61
C PRO A 258 13.51 -21.04 4.75
N SER A 259 12.98 -22.20 5.06
CA SER A 259 11.70 -22.66 4.54
C SER A 259 10.56 -21.79 5.09
N LEU A 260 9.38 -21.86 4.45
CA LEU A 260 8.21 -21.17 4.95
C LEU A 260 7.83 -21.62 6.38
N GLU A 261 7.99 -22.89 6.68
CA GLU A 261 7.70 -23.43 8.01
C GLU A 261 8.67 -22.89 9.08
N GLU A 262 9.94 -22.71 8.75
CA GLU A 262 10.90 -22.07 9.66
C GLU A 262 10.55 -20.59 9.90
N LEU A 263 10.13 -19.84 8.87
CA LEU A 263 9.63 -18.47 9.05
C LEU A 263 8.40 -18.43 9.97
N LYS A 264 7.43 -19.33 9.73
CA LYS A 264 6.21 -19.46 10.54
C LYS A 264 6.49 -19.84 11.98
N ALA A 265 7.56 -20.56 12.27
CA ALA A 265 7.96 -20.94 13.62
C ALA A 265 8.54 -19.76 14.43
N SER A 266 8.87 -18.63 13.82
CA SER A 266 9.41 -17.48 14.54
C SER A 266 8.38 -16.87 15.50
N PRO A 267 8.82 -16.37 16.68
CA PRO A 267 7.91 -15.73 17.65
C PRO A 267 7.12 -14.54 17.03
N THR A 268 7.78 -13.76 16.22
CA THR A 268 7.14 -12.62 15.52
C THR A 268 6.02 -13.09 14.60
N TRP A 269 6.27 -14.11 13.76
CA TRP A 269 5.23 -14.65 12.88
C TRP A 269 4.06 -15.21 13.69
N GLN A 270 4.33 -15.98 14.75
CA GLN A 270 3.30 -16.55 15.61
C GLN A 270 2.42 -15.48 16.27
N ALA A 271 3.01 -14.37 16.73
CA ALA A 271 2.24 -13.26 17.29
C ALA A 271 1.30 -12.61 16.25
N PHE A 272 1.76 -12.45 15.01
CA PHE A 272 0.94 -11.92 13.91
C PHE A 272 -0.15 -12.90 13.50
N ALA A 273 0.16 -14.18 13.39
CA ALA A 273 -0.80 -15.23 13.06
C ALA A 273 -1.89 -15.33 14.11
N ALA A 274 -1.53 -15.32 15.40
CA ALA A 274 -2.51 -15.31 16.50
C ALA A 274 -3.46 -14.10 16.40
N ARG A 275 -2.96 -12.93 15.99
CA ARG A 275 -3.85 -11.78 15.77
C ARG A 275 -4.78 -11.99 14.57
N GLU A 276 -4.29 -12.47 13.44
CA GLU A 276 -5.15 -12.75 12.28
C GLU A 276 -6.27 -13.74 12.62
N GLU A 277 -5.97 -14.74 13.46
CA GLU A 277 -6.94 -15.74 13.91
C GLU A 277 -7.99 -15.15 14.89
N HIS A 278 -7.55 -14.35 15.89
CA HIS A 278 -8.40 -13.96 17.01
C HIS A 278 -8.99 -12.54 16.92
N VAL A 279 -8.52 -11.68 16.03
CA VAL A 279 -9.03 -10.29 15.92
C VAL A 279 -10.54 -10.24 15.61
N ARG A 280 -11.09 -11.30 15.01
CA ARG A 280 -12.53 -11.45 14.77
C ARG A 280 -13.36 -11.34 16.05
N GLU A 281 -12.86 -11.86 17.16
CA GLU A 281 -13.55 -11.82 18.47
C GLU A 281 -13.86 -10.37 18.90
N ALA A 282 -12.89 -9.46 18.71
CA ALA A 282 -13.11 -8.04 19.01
C ALA A 282 -13.92 -7.29 17.95
N CYS A 283 -13.95 -7.79 16.72
CA CYS A 283 -14.74 -7.18 15.64
C CYS A 283 -16.23 -7.57 15.73
N GLY A 284 -16.57 -8.70 16.35
CA GLY A 284 -17.95 -9.18 16.49
C GLY A 284 -18.65 -9.32 15.12
N ASP A 285 -19.88 -8.83 15.05
CA ASP A 285 -20.71 -8.87 13.84
C ASP A 285 -20.49 -7.68 12.90
N CYS A 286 -19.28 -7.11 12.88
CA CYS A 286 -18.96 -5.99 12.02
C CYS A 286 -19.17 -6.36 10.54
N ALA A 287 -20.02 -5.62 9.83
CA ALA A 287 -20.34 -5.85 8.43
C ALA A 287 -19.13 -5.74 7.49
N HIS A 288 -18.09 -5.00 7.90
CA HIS A 288 -16.89 -4.76 7.10
C HIS A 288 -15.77 -5.77 7.33
N PHE A 289 -15.97 -6.76 8.24
CA PHE A 289 -14.88 -7.68 8.60
C PHE A 289 -14.37 -8.49 7.42
N SER A 290 -15.23 -8.88 6.47
CA SER A 290 -14.86 -9.69 5.30
C SER A 290 -13.69 -9.09 4.51
N PHE A 291 -13.60 -7.76 4.47
CA PHE A 291 -12.56 -7.04 3.74
C PHE A 291 -11.65 -6.17 4.62
N CYS A 292 -12.05 -5.81 5.85
CA CYS A 292 -11.22 -4.99 6.75
C CYS A 292 -10.22 -5.83 7.56
N LYS A 293 -10.61 -7.06 8.00
CA LYS A 293 -9.78 -7.99 8.77
C LYS A 293 -9.16 -7.39 10.04
N GLY A 294 -9.82 -6.37 10.63
CA GLY A 294 -9.36 -5.70 11.84
C GLY A 294 -8.22 -4.69 11.65
N GLY A 295 -7.86 -4.37 10.40
CA GLY A 295 -6.84 -3.36 10.06
C GLY A 295 -5.40 -3.82 10.28
N CYS A 296 -4.46 -2.88 10.22
CA CYS A 296 -3.02 -3.13 10.18
C CYS A 296 -2.44 -3.54 11.55
N PRO A 297 -1.76 -4.68 11.67
CA PRO A 297 -1.12 -5.09 12.93
C PRO A 297 0.03 -4.17 13.37
N TYR A 298 0.73 -3.51 12.44
CA TYR A 298 1.73 -2.50 12.79
C TYR A 298 1.10 -1.31 13.51
N ASN A 299 -0.07 -0.84 13.05
CA ASN A 299 -0.79 0.26 13.69
C ASN A 299 -1.18 -0.10 15.14
N VAL A 300 -1.56 -1.37 15.37
CA VAL A 300 -1.82 -1.88 16.72
C VAL A 300 -0.56 -1.80 17.58
N LEU A 301 0.56 -2.29 17.10
CA LEU A 301 1.83 -2.27 17.82
C LEU A 301 2.24 -0.85 18.24
N VAL A 302 2.17 0.13 17.34
CA VAL A 302 2.58 1.50 17.68
C VAL A 302 1.64 2.17 18.68
N SER A 303 0.35 1.85 18.64
CA SER A 303 -0.64 2.41 19.57
C SER A 303 -0.69 1.70 20.92
N SER A 304 -0.09 0.50 21.03
CA SER A 304 -0.07 -0.32 22.25
C SER A 304 1.34 -0.46 22.85
N SER A 305 2.22 0.49 22.56
CA SER A 305 3.61 0.50 23.09
C SER A 305 4.38 -0.80 22.80
N GLY A 306 4.19 -1.37 21.61
CA GLY A 306 4.90 -2.56 21.16
C GLY A 306 4.26 -3.90 21.51
N VAL A 307 3.04 -3.91 22.06
CA VAL A 307 2.31 -5.14 22.40
C VAL A 307 1.28 -5.46 21.31
N LEU A 308 1.40 -6.62 20.66
CA LEU A 308 0.40 -7.12 19.71
C LEU A 308 -0.53 -8.12 20.40
N ALA A 309 -1.60 -7.62 21.02
CA ALA A 309 -2.61 -8.49 21.61
C ALA A 309 -3.42 -9.19 20.48
N PRO A 310 -3.72 -10.50 20.62
CA PRO A 310 -4.38 -11.27 19.57
C PRO A 310 -5.73 -10.72 19.11
N THR A 311 -6.50 -10.13 20.02
CA THR A 311 -7.81 -9.55 19.71
C THR A 311 -7.76 -8.05 19.40
N ALA A 312 -6.57 -7.42 19.37
CA ALA A 312 -6.48 -5.97 19.18
C ALA A 312 -6.78 -5.53 17.75
N ARG A 313 -7.69 -4.56 17.62
CA ARG A 313 -8.04 -3.90 16.37
C ARG A 313 -7.11 -2.73 16.08
N ASP A 314 -6.99 -2.38 14.81
CA ASP A 314 -6.36 -1.13 14.38
C ASP A 314 -6.96 0.07 15.14
N PRO A 315 -6.15 1.00 15.65
CA PRO A 315 -6.63 2.17 16.38
C PRO A 315 -7.57 3.04 15.52
N HIS A 316 -7.41 3.06 14.20
CA HIS A 316 -8.28 3.82 13.29
C HIS A 316 -9.56 3.07 12.87
N CYS A 317 -9.91 1.96 13.53
CA CYS A 317 -11.10 1.15 13.23
C CYS A 317 -12.39 1.98 13.11
N ALA A 318 -12.61 2.96 14.00
CA ALA A 318 -13.79 3.84 13.94
C ALA A 318 -13.83 4.65 12.63
N GLY A 319 -12.71 5.25 12.25
CA GLY A 319 -12.60 6.01 10.99
C GLY A 319 -12.75 5.15 9.74
N TYR A 320 -12.19 3.93 9.76
CA TYR A 320 -12.38 3.00 8.63
C TYR A 320 -13.84 2.59 8.46
N ARG A 321 -14.54 2.28 9.55
CA ARG A 321 -15.96 1.96 9.51
C ARG A 321 -16.78 3.11 8.93
N GLN A 322 -16.58 4.32 9.44
CA GLN A 322 -17.24 5.53 8.94
C GLN A 322 -17.00 5.70 7.43
N THR A 323 -15.79 5.47 6.96
CA THR A 323 -15.47 5.60 5.53
C THR A 323 -16.11 4.50 4.69
N PHE A 324 -16.11 3.25 5.16
CA PHE A 324 -16.76 2.14 4.44
C PHE A 324 -18.27 2.30 4.40
N ASP A 325 -18.90 2.76 5.48
CA ASP A 325 -20.32 3.10 5.51
C ASP A 325 -20.61 4.21 4.48
N ALA A 326 -19.81 5.28 4.49
CA ALA A 326 -19.95 6.37 3.54
C ALA A 326 -19.80 5.93 2.06
N ILE A 327 -18.82 5.06 1.76
CA ILE A 327 -18.66 4.49 0.41
C ILE A 327 -19.88 3.66 0.03
N THR A 328 -20.38 2.84 0.93
CA THR A 328 -21.56 2.00 0.68
C THR A 328 -22.80 2.84 0.42
N ASP A 329 -23.07 3.84 1.26
CA ASP A 329 -24.22 4.73 1.12
C ASP A 329 -24.20 5.49 -0.20
N ARG A 330 -23.05 6.02 -0.60
CA ARG A 330 -22.88 6.75 -1.86
C ARG A 330 -23.00 5.84 -3.07
N ALA A 331 -22.44 4.61 -3.00
CA ALA A 331 -22.60 3.63 -4.06
C ALA A 331 -24.06 3.22 -4.24
N MET A 332 -24.79 3.04 -3.15
CA MET A 332 -26.23 2.74 -3.18
C MET A 332 -27.03 3.92 -3.75
N ALA A 333 -26.73 5.14 -3.31
CA ALA A 333 -27.40 6.34 -3.84
C ALA A 333 -27.16 6.51 -5.35
N GLU A 334 -25.95 6.25 -5.83
CA GLU A 334 -25.60 6.29 -7.24
C GLU A 334 -26.29 5.17 -8.03
N MET A 335 -26.31 3.94 -7.49
CA MET A 335 -26.96 2.78 -8.12
C MET A 335 -28.48 2.98 -8.27
N PHE A 336 -29.14 3.57 -7.28
CA PHE A 336 -30.57 3.82 -7.27
C PHE A 336 -30.92 5.26 -7.67
N SER A 337 -30.03 5.99 -8.32
CA SER A 337 -30.34 7.30 -8.87
C SER A 337 -31.46 7.21 -9.93
N PRO A 338 -32.32 8.23 -10.09
CA PRO A 338 -33.35 8.22 -11.13
C PRO A 338 -32.80 7.92 -12.53
N GLU A 339 -31.63 8.45 -12.86
CA GLU A 339 -30.96 8.24 -14.16
C GLU A 339 -30.57 6.78 -14.38
N ASN A 340 -30.14 6.07 -13.33
CA ASN A 340 -29.79 4.65 -13.41
C ASN A 340 -31.05 3.77 -13.42
N LEU A 341 -32.11 4.13 -12.68
CA LEU A 341 -33.36 3.41 -12.67
C LEU A 341 -34.09 3.52 -14.05
N ASP A 342 -34.08 4.69 -14.67
CA ASP A 342 -34.63 4.88 -16.00
C ASP A 342 -33.86 4.07 -17.07
N ALA A 343 -32.53 3.96 -16.95
CA ALA A 343 -31.75 3.16 -17.87
C ALA A 343 -32.03 1.64 -17.77
N VAL A 344 -32.47 1.15 -16.61
CA VAL A 344 -32.89 -0.26 -16.41
C VAL A 344 -34.24 -0.54 -17.06
N VAL A 345 -35.12 0.45 -17.12
CA VAL A 345 -36.47 0.32 -17.68
C VAL A 345 -36.45 0.38 -19.22
N GLU A 346 -35.53 1.09 -19.83
CA GLU A 346 -35.52 1.36 -21.28
C GLU A 346 -34.93 0.28 -22.19
N ARG A 347 -34.23 -0.74 -21.77
CA ARG A 347 -33.87 -2.02 -22.42
C ARG A 347 -32.58 -2.64 -21.86
N PRO A 348 -32.59 -3.92 -21.56
CA PRO A 348 -31.32 -4.65 -21.37
C PRO A 348 -30.64 -4.86 -22.72
N ASP A 349 -29.59 -4.12 -23.01
CA ASP A 349 -28.63 -4.48 -24.04
C ASP A 349 -27.59 -5.42 -23.41
N PRO A 350 -27.54 -6.69 -23.77
CA PRO A 350 -26.63 -7.66 -23.16
C PRO A 350 -25.15 -7.38 -23.45
N GLU A 351 -24.83 -6.50 -24.40
CA GLU A 351 -23.46 -6.14 -24.77
C GLU A 351 -22.98 -4.82 -24.15
N ARG A 352 -23.89 -4.02 -23.59
CA ARG A 352 -23.59 -2.80 -22.86
C ARG A 352 -23.98 -2.99 -21.42
N GLY A 353 -23.00 -3.09 -20.53
CA GLY A 353 -23.21 -3.25 -19.09
C GLY A 353 -24.33 -2.35 -18.56
N LEU A 354 -25.18 -2.93 -17.75
CA LEU A 354 -26.56 -2.54 -17.38
C LEU A 354 -26.71 -1.23 -16.59
N MET A 355 -25.66 -0.45 -16.35
CA MET A 355 -25.73 0.82 -15.61
C MET A 355 -24.79 1.84 -16.21
N ARG A 356 -25.21 3.07 -16.36
CA ARG A 356 -24.29 4.20 -16.45
C ARG A 356 -23.58 4.29 -15.12
N SER A 357 -22.33 3.85 -15.08
CA SER A 357 -21.53 3.94 -13.88
C SER A 357 -21.27 5.42 -13.59
N GLY A 358 -21.82 5.93 -12.52
CA GLY A 358 -21.37 7.17 -11.94
C GLY A 358 -19.93 7.03 -11.41
N PRO A 359 -19.36 8.11 -10.88
CA PRO A 359 -17.93 8.15 -10.50
C PRO A 359 -17.50 7.03 -9.56
N LEU A 360 -18.30 6.74 -8.54
CA LEU A 360 -17.94 5.73 -7.55
C LEU A 360 -18.09 4.31 -8.07
N LEU A 361 -19.15 4.00 -8.79
CA LEU A 361 -19.36 2.68 -9.42
C LEU A 361 -18.28 2.41 -10.47
N SER A 362 -17.82 3.42 -11.20
CA SER A 362 -16.69 3.31 -12.12
C SER A 362 -15.41 2.94 -11.36
N ILE A 363 -15.12 3.60 -10.25
CA ILE A 363 -13.96 3.26 -9.39
C ILE A 363 -14.06 1.82 -8.87
N MET A 364 -15.26 1.40 -8.45
CA MET A 364 -15.51 0.05 -7.92
C MET A 364 -15.36 -1.05 -8.97
N SER A 365 -15.68 -0.76 -10.25
CA SER A 365 -15.63 -1.69 -11.36
C SER A 365 -14.31 -1.70 -12.12
N ASP A 366 -13.55 -0.59 -12.08
CA ASP A 366 -12.29 -0.47 -12.80
C ASP A 366 -11.23 -1.41 -12.24
N GLY A 367 -10.85 -2.40 -13.04
CA GLY A 367 -9.72 -3.30 -12.78
C GLY A 367 -8.35 -2.61 -12.93
N HIS A 368 -8.26 -1.28 -12.79
CA HIS A 368 -7.01 -0.55 -12.93
C HIS A 368 -6.04 -0.89 -11.81
N ARG A 369 -4.88 -1.32 -12.21
CA ARG A 369 -3.74 -1.72 -11.40
C ARG A 369 -3.21 -0.53 -10.62
N TRP A 370 -3.24 -0.63 -9.31
CA TRP A 370 -2.58 0.33 -8.46
C TRP A 370 -1.07 0.05 -8.45
N HIS A 371 -0.26 1.07 -8.71
CA HIS A 371 1.18 1.05 -8.57
C HIS A 371 1.54 1.71 -7.23
N GLY A 372 1.45 0.96 -6.18
CA GLY A 372 1.88 1.40 -4.85
C GLY A 372 2.31 0.21 -4.04
N ALA A 373 3.59 0.15 -3.85
CA ALA A 373 4.35 -0.59 -2.86
C ALA A 373 3.87 -2.01 -2.54
N VAL A 374 4.71 -2.93 -2.82
CA VAL A 374 5.26 -3.93 -1.96
C VAL A 374 5.01 -5.37 -2.29
N ALA A 375 6.06 -6.06 -2.25
CA ALA A 375 6.40 -7.28 -1.59
C ALA A 375 6.24 -8.57 -2.37
N ILE A 376 7.12 -9.45 -2.03
CA ILE A 376 7.21 -10.82 -2.51
C ILE A 376 5.97 -11.60 -2.02
N PRO A 377 5.02 -12.00 -2.87
CA PRO A 377 3.93 -12.85 -2.44
C PRO A 377 4.47 -14.26 -2.15
N LEU A 378 4.24 -14.76 -0.95
CA LEU A 378 4.38 -16.18 -0.65
C LEU A 378 3.09 -16.90 -1.05
N PRO A 379 3.16 -18.15 -1.52
CA PRO A 379 1.98 -18.93 -1.82
C PRO A 379 1.15 -19.12 -0.55
N CYS A 380 -0.09 -18.65 -0.55
CA CYS A 380 -1.05 -19.01 0.49
C CYS A 380 -1.32 -20.50 0.42
N ALA A 381 -1.16 -21.21 1.53
CA ALA A 381 -1.61 -22.58 1.63
C ALA A 381 -3.14 -22.62 1.43
N PRO A 382 -3.69 -23.59 0.68
CA PRO A 382 -5.13 -23.75 0.59
C PRO A 382 -5.71 -24.00 1.99
N PRO A 383 -6.96 -23.53 2.27
CA PRO A 383 -7.62 -23.85 3.52
C PRO A 383 -7.70 -25.38 3.66
N SER A 384 -7.29 -25.89 4.82
CA SER A 384 -7.43 -27.27 5.15
C SER A 384 -8.92 -27.62 5.12
N VAL A 385 -9.32 -28.44 4.16
CA VAL A 385 -10.63 -29.09 4.16
C VAL A 385 -10.57 -30.09 5.32
N SER A 386 -11.23 -29.76 6.41
CA SER A 386 -11.53 -30.74 7.47
C SER A 386 -12.71 -31.57 6.99
N ASP A 387 -12.48 -32.89 6.85
CA ASP A 387 -13.51 -33.88 6.80
C ASP A 387 -14.43 -33.87 8.02
#